data_458a55007dde5199f8dd7a87f218c93c
#
_entry.id   458a55007dde5199f8dd7a87f218c93c
#
_cell.length_a   1.000
_cell.length_b   1.000
_cell.length_c   1.000
_cell.angle_alpha   90.00
_cell.angle_beta   90.00
_cell.angle_gamma   90.00
#
_symmetry.space_group_name_H-M   'P 1'
#
loop_
_entity.id
_entity.type
_entity.pdbx_description
1 polymer ?
#
loop_
_entity_poly.entity_id
_entity_poly.type
_entity_poly.pdbx_seq_one_letter_code
_entity_poly.pdbx_strand_id
1 'polypeptide(L)'
;MKILFVDCCISQRGKASRTEKLCRTFLRSVRAEHVDLKNLELKPFTAEMLDRRDGLFRSGAFGDEIDALARQCRDADGIVVGAPFWDLSFPAQLRIYIEHISANGVTYYYDAQGPHGNCKARWLLYLTSGGDFARDGSLGTEYWKQLCAMYGIPEFRSVFAGGLDAMPEQADAFMKEACGKAGALAAELLNTADFPD
;
A
#
# COMPACT_ATOMS: atom_id res chain seq x y z
N MET A 1 6.15 8.11 -15.03
CA MET A 1 5.83 7.11 -14.01
C MET A 1 4.84 7.70 -13.02
N LYS A 2 3.68 7.07 -12.85
CA LYS A 2 2.60 7.46 -11.92
C LYS A 2 2.76 6.67 -10.62
N ILE A 3 3.22 7.32 -9.55
CA ILE A 3 3.36 6.70 -8.23
C ILE A 3 2.13 6.99 -7.41
N LEU A 4 1.52 5.95 -6.83
CA LEU A 4 0.45 6.06 -5.84
C LEU A 4 1.03 5.90 -4.44
N PHE A 5 0.81 6.89 -3.58
CA PHE A 5 1.16 6.80 -2.17
C PHE A 5 -0.10 6.67 -1.31
N VAL A 6 -0.26 5.53 -0.67
CA VAL A 6 -1.34 5.24 0.28
C VAL A 6 -0.80 5.48 1.69
N ASP A 7 -1.24 6.57 2.29
CA ASP A 7 -0.81 7.01 3.62
C ASP A 7 -1.83 6.60 4.68
N CYS A 8 -1.47 5.62 5.48
CA CYS A 8 -2.23 5.18 6.66
C CYS A 8 -1.56 5.61 7.99
N CYS A 9 -0.76 6.68 8.00
CA CYS A 9 -0.18 7.24 9.20
C CYS A 9 -1.23 8.08 9.96
N ILE A 10 -2.32 7.45 10.36
CA ILE A 10 -3.55 8.07 10.88
C ILE A 10 -3.41 8.75 12.25
N SER A 11 -2.30 8.54 12.96
CA SER A 11 -2.07 9.19 14.25
C SER A 11 -1.78 10.69 14.08
N GLN A 12 -2.14 11.50 15.10
CA GLN A 12 -1.85 12.94 15.09
C GLN A 12 -0.39 13.27 15.45
N ARG A 13 0.52 12.30 15.39
CA ARG A 13 1.95 12.49 15.74
C ARG A 13 2.71 13.38 14.74
N GLY A 14 2.17 13.59 13.54
CA GLY A 14 2.78 14.44 12.52
C GLY A 14 4.25 14.07 12.28
N LYS A 15 5.15 15.06 12.34
CA LYS A 15 6.59 14.84 12.12
C LYS A 15 7.25 13.82 13.06
N ALA A 16 6.63 13.50 14.20
CA ALA A 16 7.09 12.46 15.12
C ALA A 16 6.66 11.04 14.71
N SER A 17 5.86 10.87 13.65
CA SER A 17 5.49 9.57 13.11
C SER A 17 6.70 8.88 12.50
N ARG A 18 7.05 7.71 13.04
CA ARG A 18 8.19 6.89 12.60
C ARG A 18 7.93 6.34 11.19
N THR A 19 6.74 5.82 10.93
CA THR A 19 6.34 5.32 9.61
C THR A 19 6.33 6.44 8.56
N GLU A 20 5.78 7.60 8.89
CA GLU A 20 5.80 8.76 7.99
C GLU A 20 7.24 9.21 7.64
N LYS A 21 8.18 9.09 8.59
CA LYS A 21 9.59 9.35 8.32
C LYS A 21 10.18 8.41 7.27
N LEU A 22 9.82 7.11 7.30
CA LEU A 22 10.19 6.15 6.25
C LEU A 22 9.61 6.55 4.89
N CYS A 23 8.30 6.87 4.87
CA CYS A 23 7.62 7.29 3.63
C CYS A 23 8.26 8.55 3.04
N ARG A 24 8.50 9.57 3.85
CA ARG A 24 9.19 10.80 3.41
C ARG A 24 10.60 10.54 2.89
N THR A 25 11.30 9.56 3.46
CA THR A 25 12.65 9.19 2.98
C THR A 25 12.60 8.61 1.58
N PHE A 26 11.68 7.68 1.33
CA PHE A 26 11.48 7.10 0.00
C PHE A 26 10.98 8.14 -1.02
N LEU A 27 9.98 8.94 -0.64
CA LEU A 27 9.29 9.88 -1.53
C LEU A 27 10.03 11.21 -1.73
N ARG A 28 11.24 11.39 -1.15
CA ARG A 28 11.96 12.67 -1.16
C ARG A 28 12.13 13.28 -2.56
N SER A 29 12.34 12.44 -3.56
CA SER A 29 12.68 12.84 -4.93
C SER A 29 11.59 12.51 -5.94
N VAL A 30 10.40 12.06 -5.48
CA VAL A 30 9.33 11.63 -6.36
C VAL A 30 8.03 12.36 -6.06
N ARG A 31 7.31 12.74 -7.13
CA ARG A 31 5.94 13.23 -7.00
C ARG A 31 4.99 12.03 -7.05
N ALA A 32 4.25 11.82 -5.97
CA ALA A 32 3.26 10.77 -5.87
C ALA A 32 1.84 11.36 -5.81
N GLU A 33 0.88 10.64 -6.36
CA GLU A 33 -0.54 10.85 -6.09
C GLU A 33 -0.83 10.34 -4.68
N HIS A 34 -1.32 11.21 -3.81
CA HIS A 34 -1.43 10.94 -2.38
C HIS A 34 -2.86 10.59 -1.98
N VAL A 35 -3.06 9.40 -1.41
CA VAL A 35 -4.29 8.96 -0.77
C VAL A 35 -4.07 8.97 0.73
N ASP A 36 -4.57 10.00 1.40
CA ASP A 36 -4.47 10.18 2.85
C ASP A 36 -5.68 9.54 3.55
N LEU A 37 -5.48 8.34 4.09
CA LEU A 37 -6.55 7.58 4.77
C LEU A 37 -7.00 8.19 6.11
N LYS A 38 -6.27 9.15 6.64
CA LYS A 38 -6.67 9.91 7.83
C LYS A 38 -7.80 10.88 7.52
N ASN A 39 -7.75 11.50 6.33
CA ASN A 39 -8.70 12.53 5.91
C ASN A 39 -9.73 11.97 4.91
N LEU A 40 -9.52 10.78 4.40
CA LEU A 40 -10.45 10.10 3.51
C LEU A 40 -11.48 9.35 4.35
N GLU A 41 -12.74 9.82 4.33
CA GLU A 41 -13.85 9.21 5.09
C GLU A 41 -14.35 7.91 4.43
N LEU A 42 -13.47 6.89 4.37
CA LEU A 42 -13.88 5.57 3.89
C LEU A 42 -14.68 4.81 4.95
N LYS A 43 -15.78 4.21 4.50
CA LYS A 43 -16.60 3.32 5.32
C LYS A 43 -16.49 1.89 4.82
N PRO A 44 -16.62 0.89 5.70
CA PRO A 44 -16.79 -0.49 5.26
C PRO A 44 -17.97 -0.60 4.29
N PHE A 45 -17.87 -1.52 3.34
CA PHE A 45 -18.99 -1.75 2.42
C PHE A 45 -20.27 -2.17 3.13
N THR A 46 -21.37 -1.53 2.77
CA THR A 46 -22.72 -2.00 3.08
C THR A 46 -23.20 -3.00 2.02
N ALA A 47 -24.24 -3.75 2.31
CA ALA A 47 -24.86 -4.65 1.33
C ALA A 47 -25.28 -3.89 0.05
N GLU A 48 -25.86 -2.69 0.20
CA GLU A 48 -26.27 -1.85 -0.92
C GLU A 48 -25.07 -1.41 -1.79
N MET A 49 -23.97 -1.02 -1.16
CA MET A 49 -22.73 -0.66 -1.89
C MET A 49 -22.16 -1.86 -2.64
N LEU A 50 -22.20 -3.05 -2.06
CA LEU A 50 -21.76 -4.29 -2.70
C LEU A 50 -22.64 -4.61 -3.91
N ASP A 51 -23.96 -4.56 -3.76
CA ASP A 51 -24.91 -4.82 -4.86
C ASP A 51 -24.70 -3.83 -6.02
N ARG A 52 -24.47 -2.54 -5.71
CA ARG A 52 -24.15 -1.52 -6.72
C ARG A 52 -22.86 -1.84 -7.45
N ARG A 53 -21.77 -2.13 -6.71
CA ARG A 53 -20.46 -2.50 -7.31
C ARG A 53 -20.57 -3.73 -8.19
N ASP A 54 -21.26 -4.77 -7.72
CA ASP A 54 -21.45 -6.00 -8.46
C ASP A 54 -22.35 -5.80 -9.70
N GLY A 55 -23.29 -4.86 -9.63
CA GLY A 55 -24.09 -4.42 -10.77
C GLY A 55 -23.25 -3.76 -11.85
N LEU A 56 -22.33 -2.87 -11.49
CA LEU A 56 -21.38 -2.25 -12.40
C LEU A 56 -20.48 -3.29 -13.08
N PHE A 57 -19.96 -4.22 -12.30
CA PHE A 57 -19.17 -5.33 -12.83
C PHE A 57 -19.94 -6.14 -13.88
N ARG A 58 -21.17 -6.57 -13.58
CA ARG A 58 -22.00 -7.35 -14.49
C ARG A 58 -22.36 -6.61 -15.78
N SER A 59 -22.51 -5.28 -15.72
CA SER A 59 -22.82 -4.45 -16.90
C SER A 59 -21.60 -3.96 -17.67
N GLY A 60 -20.39 -4.15 -17.13
CA GLY A 60 -19.16 -3.57 -17.67
C GLY A 60 -19.10 -2.03 -17.58
N ALA A 61 -19.97 -1.42 -16.80
CA ALA A 61 -20.06 0.04 -16.63
C ALA A 61 -19.13 0.55 -15.55
N PHE A 62 -17.82 0.44 -15.76
CA PHE A 62 -16.83 1.01 -14.88
C PHE A 62 -16.71 2.53 -15.06
N GLY A 63 -16.30 3.25 -14.00
CA GLY A 63 -16.14 4.71 -14.03
C GLY A 63 -16.95 5.44 -12.95
N ASP A 64 -17.68 4.71 -12.13
CA ASP A 64 -18.42 5.23 -10.98
C ASP A 64 -17.48 5.64 -9.83
N GLU A 65 -17.97 6.45 -8.88
CA GLU A 65 -17.22 6.81 -7.67
C GLU A 65 -16.85 5.61 -6.82
N ILE A 66 -17.70 4.57 -6.81
CA ILE A 66 -17.49 3.36 -6.00
C ILE A 66 -16.25 2.55 -6.44
N ASP A 67 -15.82 2.68 -7.70
CA ASP A 67 -14.63 2.02 -8.23
C ASP A 67 -13.43 2.96 -8.45
N ALA A 68 -13.55 4.25 -8.06
CA ALA A 68 -12.54 5.26 -8.31
C ALA A 68 -11.19 4.91 -7.70
N LEU A 69 -11.16 4.45 -6.44
CA LEU A 69 -9.92 4.03 -5.76
C LEU A 69 -9.32 2.77 -6.40
N ALA A 70 -10.17 1.83 -6.84
CA ALA A 70 -9.70 0.63 -7.52
C ALA A 70 -9.05 0.99 -8.87
N ARG A 71 -9.65 1.90 -9.65
CA ARG A 71 -9.06 2.40 -10.90
C ARG A 71 -7.75 3.15 -10.66
N GLN A 72 -7.69 3.98 -9.61
CA GLN A 72 -6.47 4.68 -9.22
C GLN A 72 -5.35 3.68 -8.91
N CYS A 73 -5.65 2.63 -8.13
CA CYS A 73 -4.72 1.55 -7.81
C CYS A 73 -4.27 0.78 -9.06
N ARG A 74 -5.24 0.41 -9.94
CA ARG A 74 -4.95 -0.29 -11.19
C ARG A 74 -4.00 0.48 -12.10
N ASP A 75 -4.18 1.80 -12.20
CA ASP A 75 -3.50 2.65 -13.18
C ASP A 75 -2.17 3.25 -12.68
N ALA A 76 -1.75 2.92 -11.46
CA ALA A 76 -0.45 3.30 -10.94
C ALA A 76 0.67 2.45 -11.57
N ASP A 77 1.85 3.04 -11.80
CA ASP A 77 3.05 2.33 -12.26
C ASP A 77 3.86 1.74 -11.10
N GLY A 78 3.72 2.32 -9.90
CA GLY A 78 4.28 1.85 -8.65
C GLY A 78 3.45 2.29 -7.47
N ILE A 79 3.40 1.49 -6.41
CA ILE A 79 2.57 1.74 -5.23
C ILE A 79 3.43 1.76 -3.98
N VAL A 80 3.30 2.81 -3.18
CA VAL A 80 3.90 2.94 -1.85
C VAL A 80 2.78 2.89 -0.82
N VAL A 81 2.88 2.01 0.16
CA VAL A 81 1.94 1.94 1.28
C VAL A 81 2.69 2.23 2.57
N GLY A 82 2.30 3.27 3.27
CA GLY A 82 2.81 3.62 4.59
C GLY A 82 1.77 3.35 5.68
N ALA A 83 2.02 2.38 6.56
CA ALA A 83 1.13 2.12 7.68
C ALA A 83 1.90 1.66 8.92
N PRO A 84 1.54 2.12 10.14
CA PRO A 84 2.17 1.63 11.35
C PRO A 84 1.83 0.16 11.58
N PHE A 85 2.76 -0.55 12.25
CA PHE A 85 2.53 -1.92 12.69
C PHE A 85 1.68 -1.91 13.95
N TRP A 86 0.41 -2.26 13.81
CA TRP A 86 -0.57 -2.36 14.89
C TRP A 86 -1.19 -3.75 14.90
N ASP A 87 -1.35 -4.31 16.09
CA ASP A 87 -2.05 -5.58 16.32
C ASP A 87 -1.57 -6.70 15.38
N LEU A 88 -0.25 -6.81 15.23
CA LEU A 88 0.47 -7.75 14.35
C LEU A 88 0.27 -7.49 12.84
N SER A 89 -0.41 -6.42 12.44
CA SER A 89 -0.71 -6.09 11.05
C SER A 89 -0.65 -4.56 10.81
N PHE A 90 -1.77 -3.94 10.50
CA PHE A 90 -1.92 -2.51 10.19
C PHE A 90 -3.30 -1.99 10.63
N PRO A 91 -3.51 -0.65 10.68
CA PRO A 91 -4.78 -0.07 11.10
C PRO A 91 -5.98 -0.50 10.24
N ALA A 92 -7.17 -0.53 10.86
CA ALA A 92 -8.43 -0.91 10.21
C ALA A 92 -8.74 -0.06 8.96
N GLN A 93 -8.36 1.22 8.95
CA GLN A 93 -8.54 2.11 7.79
C GLN A 93 -7.86 1.57 6.54
N LEU A 94 -6.67 0.98 6.68
CA LEU A 94 -5.99 0.36 5.54
C LEU A 94 -6.74 -0.90 5.06
N ARG A 95 -7.33 -1.67 5.98
CA ARG A 95 -8.14 -2.83 5.61
C ARG A 95 -9.40 -2.40 4.84
N ILE A 96 -10.07 -1.33 5.28
CA ILE A 96 -11.21 -0.75 4.56
C ILE A 96 -10.77 -0.28 3.15
N TYR A 97 -9.65 0.44 3.05
CA TYR A 97 -9.12 0.86 1.76
C TYR A 97 -8.85 -0.34 0.83
N ILE A 98 -8.25 -1.42 1.35
CA ILE A 98 -8.01 -2.65 0.58
C ILE A 98 -9.33 -3.23 0.05
N GLU A 99 -10.42 -3.20 0.81
CA GLU A 99 -11.74 -3.64 0.33
C GLU A 99 -12.23 -2.78 -0.84
N HIS A 100 -12.03 -1.46 -0.78
CA HIS A 100 -12.40 -0.54 -1.87
C HIS A 100 -11.57 -0.75 -3.13
N ILE A 101 -10.29 -1.07 -3.02
CA ILE A 101 -9.46 -1.31 -4.21
C ILE A 101 -9.57 -2.73 -4.75
N SER A 102 -10.03 -3.70 -3.95
CA SER A 102 -10.23 -5.09 -4.40
C SER A 102 -11.52 -5.23 -5.18
N ALA A 103 -11.52 -4.76 -6.42
CA ALA A 103 -12.71 -4.74 -7.28
C ALA A 103 -12.54 -5.67 -8.48
N ASN A 104 -13.41 -6.68 -8.55
CA ASN A 104 -13.48 -7.61 -9.69
C ASN A 104 -13.81 -6.84 -10.98
N GLY A 105 -13.09 -7.14 -12.06
CA GLY A 105 -13.15 -6.42 -13.33
C GLY A 105 -12.31 -5.14 -13.37
N VAL A 106 -11.74 -4.68 -12.23
CA VAL A 106 -10.89 -3.49 -12.17
C VAL A 106 -9.45 -3.84 -11.80
N THR A 107 -9.18 -4.30 -10.58
CA THR A 107 -7.83 -4.63 -10.11
C THR A 107 -7.45 -6.09 -10.32
N TYR A 108 -8.42 -6.94 -10.47
CA TYR A 108 -8.29 -8.36 -10.86
C TYR A 108 -9.57 -8.80 -11.58
N TYR A 109 -9.53 -9.93 -12.26
CA TYR A 109 -10.70 -10.55 -12.89
C TYR A 109 -10.56 -12.07 -12.95
N TYR A 110 -11.64 -12.75 -13.32
CA TYR A 110 -11.68 -14.18 -13.55
C TYR A 110 -12.10 -14.47 -14.98
N ASP A 111 -11.46 -15.47 -15.57
CA ASP A 111 -11.87 -16.05 -16.84
C ASP A 111 -11.82 -17.60 -16.81
N ALA A 112 -11.90 -18.25 -17.94
CA ALA A 112 -11.87 -19.72 -18.05
C ALA A 112 -10.52 -20.34 -17.59
N GLN A 113 -9.45 -19.54 -17.54
CA GLN A 113 -8.11 -19.96 -17.10
C GLN A 113 -7.90 -19.72 -15.60
N GLY A 114 -8.81 -18.98 -14.93
CA GLY A 114 -8.77 -18.70 -13.50
C GLY A 114 -8.63 -17.20 -13.15
N PRO A 115 -8.06 -16.88 -11.98
CA PRO A 115 -7.87 -15.50 -11.55
C PRO A 115 -6.69 -14.83 -12.26
N HIS A 116 -6.87 -13.57 -12.64
CA HIS A 116 -5.87 -12.71 -13.26
C HIS A 116 -5.78 -11.38 -12.56
N GLY A 117 -4.57 -10.89 -12.31
CA GLY A 117 -4.34 -9.52 -11.87
C GLY A 117 -4.43 -8.54 -13.04
N ASN A 118 -4.89 -7.32 -12.75
CA ASN A 118 -5.12 -6.29 -13.78
C ASN A 118 -4.49 -4.93 -13.41
N CYS A 119 -3.65 -4.87 -12.38
CA CYS A 119 -2.90 -3.68 -12.03
C CYS A 119 -1.68 -3.49 -12.94
N LYS A 120 -1.39 -2.23 -13.28
CA LYS A 120 -0.21 -1.86 -14.11
C LYS A 120 1.06 -1.72 -13.28
N ALA A 121 0.93 -1.62 -11.96
CA ALA A 121 2.05 -1.43 -11.06
C ALA A 121 3.07 -2.55 -11.22
N ARG A 122 4.33 -2.17 -11.39
CA ARG A 122 5.45 -3.11 -11.50
C ARG A 122 5.95 -3.56 -10.13
N TRP A 123 5.75 -2.70 -9.12
CA TRP A 123 6.16 -2.97 -7.75
C TRP A 123 5.20 -2.34 -6.74
N LEU A 124 5.15 -2.95 -5.56
CA LEU A 124 4.55 -2.38 -4.36
C LEU A 124 5.58 -2.38 -3.23
N LEU A 125 5.77 -1.21 -2.61
CA LEU A 125 6.61 -1.03 -1.43
C LEU A 125 5.75 -0.79 -0.18
N TYR A 126 5.85 -1.67 0.80
CA TYR A 126 5.21 -1.53 2.11
C TYR A 126 6.21 -1.01 3.14
N LEU A 127 5.95 0.18 3.68
CA LEU A 127 6.75 0.85 4.69
C LEU A 127 6.01 0.84 6.03
N THR A 128 6.62 0.24 7.04
CA THR A 128 5.98 0.10 8.35
C THR A 128 6.97 0.27 9.50
N SER A 129 6.48 0.67 10.67
CA SER A 129 7.26 0.74 11.89
C SER A 129 6.42 0.31 13.09
N GLY A 130 7.06 -0.34 14.05
CA GLY A 130 6.40 -0.86 15.24
C GLY A 130 7.28 -0.84 16.49
N GLY A 131 6.62 -0.95 17.64
CA GLY A 131 7.28 -0.96 18.95
C GLY A 131 8.03 -2.25 19.22
N ASP A 132 7.54 -3.37 18.71
CA ASP A 132 8.15 -4.70 18.87
C ASP A 132 8.80 -5.17 17.56
N PHE A 133 9.54 -6.27 17.62
CA PHE A 133 10.12 -6.94 16.46
C PHE A 133 9.06 -7.82 15.77
N ALA A 134 8.91 -7.67 14.47
CA ALA A 134 8.14 -8.65 13.70
C ALA A 134 8.96 -9.95 13.63
N ARG A 135 8.43 -11.01 14.18
CA ARG A 135 8.98 -12.36 13.99
C ARG A 135 8.59 -12.85 12.61
N ASP A 136 9.55 -13.26 11.80
CA ASP A 136 9.40 -13.92 10.49
C ASP A 136 8.28 -13.36 9.60
N GLY A 137 8.27 -12.05 9.41
CA GLY A 137 7.26 -11.36 8.62
C GLY A 137 6.00 -11.03 9.43
N SER A 138 5.60 -9.78 9.40
CA SER A 138 4.30 -9.40 9.97
C SER A 138 3.17 -9.96 9.11
N LEU A 139 2.01 -10.25 9.73
CA LEU A 139 0.81 -10.63 8.97
C LEU A 139 0.47 -9.58 7.90
N GLY A 140 0.72 -8.30 8.19
CA GLY A 140 0.54 -7.22 7.22
C GLY A 140 1.48 -7.33 6.02
N THR A 141 2.74 -7.73 6.22
CA THR A 141 3.71 -7.96 5.13
C THR A 141 3.26 -9.12 4.24
N GLU A 142 2.91 -10.26 4.84
CA GLU A 142 2.44 -11.42 4.08
C GLU A 142 1.12 -11.14 3.37
N TYR A 143 0.22 -10.40 4.01
CA TYR A 143 -1.04 -10.00 3.40
C TYR A 143 -0.83 -9.16 2.13
N TRP A 144 0.06 -8.15 2.15
CA TRP A 144 0.40 -7.37 0.96
C TRP A 144 1.06 -8.21 -0.13
N LYS A 145 1.92 -9.15 0.23
CA LYS A 145 2.52 -10.07 -0.73
C LYS A 145 1.48 -10.90 -1.48
N GLN A 146 0.47 -11.43 -0.75
CA GLN A 146 -0.65 -12.15 -1.36
C GLN A 146 -1.52 -11.25 -2.23
N LEU A 147 -1.77 -10.00 -1.81
CA LEU A 147 -2.50 -9.03 -2.63
C LEU A 147 -1.75 -8.67 -3.91
N CYS A 148 -0.42 -8.52 -3.86
CA CYS A 148 0.38 -8.29 -5.06
C CYS A 148 0.20 -9.42 -6.07
N ALA A 149 0.23 -10.69 -5.62
CA ALA A 149 -0.03 -11.83 -6.47
C ALA A 149 -1.45 -11.78 -7.08
N MET A 150 -2.46 -11.44 -6.27
CA MET A 150 -3.85 -11.31 -6.74
C MET A 150 -4.02 -10.17 -7.75
N TYR A 151 -3.33 -9.05 -7.57
CA TYR A 151 -3.42 -7.88 -8.45
C TYR A 151 -2.50 -7.95 -9.68
N GLY A 152 -1.64 -8.96 -9.77
CA GLY A 152 -0.67 -9.11 -10.86
C GLY A 152 0.53 -8.19 -10.74
N ILE A 153 0.87 -7.72 -9.54
CA ILE A 153 2.03 -6.90 -9.26
C ILE A 153 3.25 -7.80 -9.03
N PRO A 154 4.24 -7.82 -9.94
CA PRO A 154 5.28 -8.84 -9.93
C PRO A 154 6.30 -8.68 -8.80
N GLU A 155 6.52 -7.45 -8.33
CA GLU A 155 7.54 -7.16 -7.35
C GLU A 155 6.94 -6.60 -6.06
N PHE A 156 7.19 -7.27 -4.94
CA PHE A 156 6.84 -6.81 -3.60
C PHE A 156 8.11 -6.54 -2.79
N ARG A 157 8.18 -5.36 -2.20
CA ARG A 157 9.24 -4.96 -1.26
C ARG A 157 8.64 -4.48 0.06
N SER A 158 9.37 -4.62 1.14
CA SER A 158 8.97 -4.05 2.44
C SER A 158 10.17 -3.55 3.24
N VAL A 159 9.93 -2.51 4.04
CA VAL A 159 10.86 -2.04 5.08
C VAL A 159 10.11 -1.95 6.38
N PHE A 160 10.61 -2.66 7.38
CA PHE A 160 10.09 -2.65 8.73
C PHE A 160 11.13 -2.07 9.71
N ALA A 161 10.78 -1.00 10.40
CA ALA A 161 11.52 -0.47 11.53
C ALA A 161 10.89 -1.00 12.82
N GLY A 162 11.39 -2.12 13.33
CA GLY A 162 10.90 -2.78 14.56
C GLY A 162 11.71 -2.46 15.79
N GLY A 163 11.22 -2.94 16.94
CA GLY A 163 11.94 -2.84 18.24
C GLY A 163 11.95 -1.44 18.84
N LEU A 164 11.18 -0.49 18.30
CA LEU A 164 11.32 0.93 18.61
C LEU A 164 10.84 1.31 20.02
N ASP A 165 10.01 0.49 20.64
CA ASP A 165 9.56 0.66 22.03
C ASP A 165 10.12 -0.47 22.93
N ALA A 166 10.46 -1.63 22.35
CA ALA A 166 11.10 -2.72 23.05
C ALA A 166 12.56 -2.40 23.43
N MET A 167 13.27 -1.63 22.59
CA MET A 167 14.66 -1.19 22.82
C MET A 167 14.80 0.31 22.54
N PRO A 168 14.22 1.18 23.38
CA PRO A 168 14.12 2.61 23.12
C PRO A 168 15.49 3.31 22.99
N GLU A 169 16.52 2.80 23.65
CA GLU A 169 17.90 3.31 23.56
C GLU A 169 18.54 3.06 22.19
N GLN A 170 18.01 2.10 21.40
CA GLN A 170 18.47 1.78 20.05
C GLN A 170 17.50 2.26 18.96
N ALA A 171 16.37 2.85 19.33
CA ALA A 171 15.31 3.23 18.38
C ALA A 171 15.82 4.14 17.26
N ASP A 172 16.71 5.08 17.56
CA ASP A 172 17.30 5.97 16.55
C ASP A 172 18.20 5.21 15.56
N ALA A 173 18.95 4.23 16.04
CA ALA A 173 19.79 3.38 15.19
C ALA A 173 18.92 2.52 14.26
N PHE A 174 17.88 1.87 14.77
CA PHE A 174 16.93 1.08 13.98
C PHE A 174 16.21 1.94 12.93
N MET A 175 15.77 3.13 13.31
CA MET A 175 15.17 4.08 12.36
C MET A 175 16.14 4.56 11.29
N LYS A 176 17.41 4.81 11.65
CA LYS A 176 18.44 5.21 10.69
C LYS A 176 18.71 4.10 9.68
N GLU A 177 18.81 2.86 10.12
CA GLU A 177 19.00 1.69 9.26
C GLU A 177 17.80 1.52 8.30
N ALA A 178 16.57 1.55 8.84
CA ALA A 178 15.36 1.42 8.03
C ALA A 178 15.21 2.56 7.01
N CYS A 179 15.54 3.81 7.39
CA CYS A 179 15.58 4.93 6.44
C CYS A 179 16.67 4.73 5.38
N GLY A 180 17.82 4.16 5.72
CA GLY A 180 18.85 3.79 4.75
C GLY A 180 18.34 2.79 3.71
N LYS A 181 17.64 1.73 4.17
CA LYS A 181 17.00 0.74 3.30
C LYS A 181 15.94 1.38 2.40
N ALA A 182 15.07 2.24 2.96
CA ALA A 182 14.05 2.95 2.18
C ALA A 182 14.67 3.87 1.11
N GLY A 183 15.76 4.55 1.43
CA GLY A 183 16.50 5.38 0.48
C GLY A 183 17.18 4.58 -0.65
N ALA A 184 17.74 3.42 -0.32
CA ALA A 184 18.33 2.51 -1.31
C ALA A 184 17.25 1.98 -2.28
N LEU A 185 16.09 1.55 -1.75
CA LEU A 185 14.96 1.12 -2.56
C LEU A 185 14.41 2.26 -3.43
N ALA A 186 14.45 3.51 -2.98
CA ALA A 186 14.07 4.65 -3.82
C ALA A 186 15.01 4.77 -5.04
N ALA A 187 16.32 4.62 -4.85
CA ALA A 187 17.27 4.64 -5.96
C ALA A 187 17.07 3.45 -6.92
N GLU A 188 16.70 2.28 -6.40
CA GLU A 188 16.46 1.07 -7.19
C GLU A 188 15.14 1.17 -7.99
N LEU A 189 14.03 1.42 -7.30
CA LEU A 189 12.68 1.34 -7.87
C LEU A 189 12.28 2.58 -8.70
N LEU A 190 12.91 3.73 -8.46
CA LEU A 190 12.60 4.98 -9.14
C LEU A 190 13.57 5.32 -10.28
N ASN A 191 14.74 4.66 -10.36
CA ASN A 191 15.68 4.81 -11.48
C ASN A 191 15.16 4.05 -12.69
N THR A 192 14.31 4.71 -13.45
CA THR A 192 13.58 4.16 -14.59
C THR A 192 14.35 4.29 -15.93
N ALA A 193 15.67 4.20 -15.91
CA ALA A 193 16.46 4.19 -17.15
C ALA A 193 16.25 2.92 -18.02
N ASP A 194 15.60 1.87 -17.47
CA ASP A 194 15.44 0.57 -18.12
C ASP A 194 14.00 0.24 -18.55
N PHE A 195 13.15 1.24 -18.83
CA PHE A 195 11.79 0.96 -19.28
C PHE A 195 11.63 1.24 -20.77
N PRO A 196 11.61 0.22 -21.64
CA PRO A 196 11.09 0.39 -22.99
C PRO A 196 9.60 0.77 -22.90
N ASP A 197 9.22 1.78 -23.69
CA ASP A 197 7.82 2.21 -23.92
C ASP A 197 6.96 1.05 -24.45
#